data_a21fe00f6f556a264aaa54e80ef93bb4
#
_entry.id   a21fe00f6f556a264aaa54e80ef93bb4
#
_cell.length_a   1.000
_cell.length_b   1.000
_cell.length_c   1.000
_cell.angle_alpha   90.00
_cell.angle_beta   90.00
_cell.angle_gamma   90.00
#
_symmetry.space_group_name_H-M   'P 1'
#
loop_
_entity.id
_entity.type
_entity.pdbx_description
1 polymer ?
#
loop_
_entity_poly.entity_id
_entity_poly.type
_entity_poly.pdbx_seq_one_letter_code
_entity_poly.pdbx_strand_id
1 'polypeptide(L)'
;MQRDLPSGTVTFLFTDIEGSTKLLHELGADGYAAALAEHRRILRKAFSAHGGVEVDTQGDAFLVAFPTAPGALRAAAAAQETLARGPIRVRMGLHTGMPHLTEEGYVGQVVHEGARIAATGHGGQVLLS
;
A
#
# COMPACT_ATOMS: atom_id res chain seq x y z
N MET A 1 16.07 -8.32 -12.02
CA MET A 1 16.21 -6.85 -12.03
C MET A 1 16.18 -6.34 -10.58
N GLN A 2 17.18 -5.60 -10.20
CA GLN A 2 17.23 -5.00 -8.86
C GLN A 2 16.36 -3.76 -8.81
N ARG A 3 15.60 -3.63 -7.72
CA ARG A 3 14.81 -2.43 -7.44
C ARG A 3 15.69 -1.46 -6.66
N ASP A 4 15.55 -0.17 -6.95
CA ASP A 4 16.22 0.89 -6.22
C ASP A 4 15.47 1.18 -4.91
N LEU A 5 15.67 0.32 -3.91
CA LEU A 5 15.03 0.49 -2.61
C LEU A 5 15.70 1.59 -1.81
N PRO A 6 14.91 2.51 -1.20
CA PRO A 6 15.46 3.53 -0.31
C PRO A 6 16.18 2.89 0.89
N SER A 7 17.22 3.59 1.37
CA SER A 7 17.96 3.17 2.57
C SER A 7 17.97 4.29 3.60
N GLY A 8 18.46 3.98 4.81
CA GLY A 8 18.44 4.92 5.93
C GLY A 8 17.04 5.00 6.53
N THR A 9 16.53 6.21 6.74
CA THR A 9 15.15 6.42 7.19
C THR A 9 14.20 6.23 6.03
N VAL A 10 13.30 5.28 6.16
CA VAL A 10 12.35 4.89 5.10
C VAL A 10 10.94 4.92 5.65
N THR A 11 10.00 5.42 4.85
CA THR A 11 8.59 5.36 5.18
C THR A 11 7.94 4.23 4.38
N PHE A 12 7.32 3.29 5.09
CA PHE A 12 6.60 2.18 4.49
C PHE A 12 5.11 2.49 4.44
N LEU A 13 4.51 2.20 3.30
CA LEU A 13 3.07 2.26 3.10
C LEU A 13 2.57 0.84 2.90
N PHE A 14 1.65 0.43 3.77
CA PHE A 14 0.97 -0.87 3.69
C PHE A 14 -0.47 -0.64 3.27
N THR A 15 -0.95 -1.45 2.34
CA THR A 15 -2.35 -1.38 1.90
C THR A 15 -2.97 -2.75 1.87
N ASP A 16 -4.27 -2.84 2.19
CA ASP A 16 -5.08 -4.02 1.91
C ASP A 16 -6.51 -3.59 1.62
N ILE A 17 -7.31 -4.52 1.11
CA ILE A 17 -8.71 -4.24 0.76
C ILE A 17 -9.60 -4.58 1.95
N GLU A 18 -10.47 -3.63 2.31
CA GLU A 18 -11.50 -3.87 3.32
C GLU A 18 -12.67 -4.64 2.71
N GLY A 19 -13.06 -5.74 3.37
CA GLY A 19 -14.26 -6.48 2.98
C GLY A 19 -14.18 -7.15 1.62
N SER A 20 -13.02 -7.66 1.23
CA SER A 20 -12.82 -8.25 -0.10
C SER A 20 -13.75 -9.42 -0.38
N THR A 21 -14.03 -10.27 0.61
CA THR A 21 -14.93 -11.42 0.45
C THR A 21 -16.36 -10.98 0.15
N LYS A 22 -16.84 -9.98 0.89
CA LYS A 22 -18.19 -9.44 0.66
C LYS A 22 -18.29 -8.80 -0.72
N LEU A 23 -17.25 -8.06 -1.12
CA LEU A 23 -17.21 -7.38 -2.40
C LEU A 23 -17.19 -8.38 -3.56
N LEU A 24 -16.47 -9.48 -3.41
CA LEU A 24 -16.46 -10.57 -4.39
C LEU A 24 -17.87 -11.14 -4.59
N HIS A 25 -18.61 -11.33 -3.50
CA HIS A 25 -19.99 -11.80 -3.56
C HIS A 25 -20.90 -10.80 -4.29
N GLU A 26 -20.75 -9.51 -4.02
CA GLU A 26 -21.59 -8.48 -4.60
C GLU A 26 -21.32 -8.28 -6.09
N LEU A 27 -20.05 -8.32 -6.51
CA LEU A 27 -19.65 -8.03 -7.89
C LEU A 27 -19.55 -9.28 -8.77
N GLY A 28 -19.45 -10.46 -8.16
CA GLY A 28 -19.13 -11.69 -8.87
C GLY A 28 -17.65 -11.76 -9.26
N ALA A 29 -17.20 -12.90 -9.77
CA ALA A 29 -15.79 -13.14 -10.06
C ALA A 29 -15.25 -12.17 -11.11
N ASP A 30 -15.96 -11.98 -12.21
CA ASP A 30 -15.49 -11.11 -13.30
C ASP A 30 -15.50 -9.64 -12.89
N GLY A 31 -16.56 -9.20 -12.20
CA GLY A 31 -16.69 -7.83 -11.72
C GLY A 31 -15.62 -7.49 -10.68
N TYR A 32 -15.36 -8.43 -9.77
CA TYR A 32 -14.31 -8.25 -8.77
C TYR A 32 -12.92 -8.20 -9.41
N ALA A 33 -12.65 -9.08 -10.38
CA ALA A 33 -11.36 -9.08 -11.08
C ALA A 33 -11.11 -7.75 -11.79
N ALA A 34 -12.13 -7.18 -12.43
CA ALA A 34 -12.02 -5.88 -13.09
C ALA A 34 -11.77 -4.76 -12.08
N ALA A 35 -12.50 -4.76 -10.97
CA ALA A 35 -12.33 -3.77 -9.91
C ALA A 35 -10.93 -3.87 -9.27
N LEU A 36 -10.45 -5.10 -9.06
CA LEU A 36 -9.13 -5.34 -8.50
C LEU A 36 -8.01 -4.84 -9.42
N ALA A 37 -8.15 -5.06 -10.73
CA ALA A 37 -7.18 -4.57 -11.71
C ALA A 37 -7.11 -3.04 -11.72
N GLU A 38 -8.26 -2.38 -11.66
CA GLU A 38 -8.34 -0.91 -11.59
C GLU A 38 -7.73 -0.38 -10.29
N HIS A 39 -8.00 -1.02 -9.18
CA HIS A 39 -7.41 -0.70 -7.88
C HIS A 39 -5.88 -0.76 -7.94
N ARG A 40 -5.33 -1.82 -8.52
CA ARG A 40 -3.88 -1.96 -8.67
C ARG A 40 -3.28 -0.85 -9.54
N ARG A 41 -3.96 -0.52 -10.62
CA ARG A 41 -3.54 0.53 -11.53
C ARG A 41 -3.50 1.89 -10.81
N ILE A 42 -4.54 2.21 -10.04
CA ILE A 42 -4.64 3.44 -9.27
C ILE A 42 -3.51 3.54 -8.24
N LEU A 43 -3.29 2.48 -7.47
CA LEU A 43 -2.25 2.45 -6.45
C LEU A 43 -0.87 2.61 -7.05
N ARG A 44 -0.55 1.85 -8.09
CA ARG A 44 0.79 1.90 -8.71
C ARG A 44 1.08 3.26 -9.32
N LYS A 45 0.07 3.88 -9.93
CA LYS A 45 0.23 5.23 -10.49
C LYS A 45 0.52 6.25 -9.39
N ALA A 46 -0.24 6.21 -8.30
CA ALA A 46 -0.03 7.12 -7.17
C ALA A 46 1.33 6.92 -6.51
N PHE A 47 1.74 5.66 -6.31
CA PHE A 47 3.01 5.35 -5.67
C PHE A 47 4.19 5.83 -6.52
N SER A 48 4.21 5.51 -7.81
CA SER A 48 5.32 5.91 -8.67
C SER A 48 5.40 7.42 -8.87
N ALA A 49 4.25 8.11 -8.89
CA ALA A 49 4.21 9.56 -9.03
C ALA A 49 4.85 10.30 -7.84
N HIS A 50 4.95 9.65 -6.67
CA HIS A 50 5.47 10.25 -5.45
C HIS A 50 6.73 9.58 -4.93
N GLY A 51 7.45 8.86 -5.78
CA GLY A 51 8.75 8.28 -5.45
C GLY A 51 8.68 6.95 -4.71
N GLY A 52 7.53 6.30 -4.69
CA GLY A 52 7.39 4.99 -4.05
C GLY A 52 7.97 3.86 -4.89
N VAL A 53 8.56 2.88 -4.21
CA VAL A 53 9.09 1.67 -4.82
C VAL A 53 8.33 0.47 -4.25
N GLU A 54 7.67 -0.29 -5.09
CA GLU A 54 6.93 -1.48 -4.67
C GLU A 54 7.90 -2.53 -4.17
N VAL A 55 7.75 -2.91 -2.90
CA VAL A 55 8.61 -3.90 -2.26
C VAL A 55 8.04 -5.29 -2.44
N ASP A 56 6.72 -5.42 -2.22
CA ASP A 56 6.03 -6.71 -2.30
C ASP A 56 4.56 -6.49 -2.58
N THR A 57 3.94 -7.49 -3.20
CA THR A 57 2.50 -7.52 -3.45
C THR A 57 2.03 -8.94 -3.22
N GLN A 58 1.14 -9.13 -2.25
CA GLN A 58 0.57 -10.44 -1.93
C GLN A 58 -0.95 -10.36 -2.03
N GLY A 59 -1.50 -11.03 -3.05
CA GLY A 59 -2.93 -10.95 -3.29
C GLY A 59 -3.36 -9.52 -3.60
N ASP A 60 -4.11 -8.91 -2.69
CA ASP A 60 -4.60 -7.53 -2.79
C ASP A 60 -3.84 -6.55 -1.90
N ALA A 61 -2.78 -7.01 -1.23
CA ALA A 61 -2.00 -6.19 -0.30
C ALA A 61 -0.71 -5.70 -0.93
N PHE A 62 -0.37 -4.44 -0.68
CA PHE A 62 0.88 -3.82 -1.15
C PHE A 62 1.75 -3.41 0.01
N LEU A 63 3.06 -3.58 -0.17
CA LEU A 63 4.10 -2.96 0.65
C LEU A 63 4.94 -2.09 -0.25
N VAL A 64 4.99 -0.79 0.04
CA VAL A 64 5.70 0.19 -0.78
C VAL A 64 6.64 1.00 0.10
N ALA A 65 7.86 1.23 -0.37
CA ALA A 65 8.86 2.02 0.34
C ALA A 65 8.99 3.40 -0.27
N PHE A 66 9.07 4.41 0.59
CA PHE A 66 9.24 5.80 0.18
C PHE A 66 10.46 6.39 0.87
N PRO A 67 11.26 7.20 0.17
CA PRO A 67 12.41 7.87 0.80
C PRO A 67 12.00 8.96 1.78
N THR A 68 10.77 9.47 1.70
CA THR A 68 10.28 10.53 2.59
C THR A 68 8.86 10.25 3.06
N ALA A 69 8.56 10.68 4.29
CA ALA A 69 7.20 10.59 4.83
C ALA A 69 6.21 11.48 4.07
N PRO A 70 6.55 12.73 3.70
CA PRO A 70 5.65 13.55 2.90
C PRO A 70 5.29 12.92 1.55
N GLY A 71 6.23 12.28 0.88
CA GLY A 71 5.97 11.57 -0.37
C GLY A 71 4.98 10.43 -0.19
N ALA A 72 5.18 9.62 0.84
CA ALA A 72 4.27 8.52 1.16
C ALA A 72 2.85 9.02 1.48
N LEU A 73 2.76 10.09 2.26
CA LEU A 73 1.47 10.67 2.63
C LEU A 73 0.72 11.24 1.43
N ARG A 74 1.42 11.92 0.53
CA ARG A 74 0.82 12.43 -0.71
C ARG A 74 0.34 11.30 -1.61
N ALA A 75 1.12 10.23 -1.73
CA ALA A 75 0.72 9.06 -2.50
C ALA A 75 -0.54 8.41 -1.94
N ALA A 76 -0.58 8.24 -0.62
CA ALA A 76 -1.73 7.66 0.07
C ALA A 76 -2.98 8.52 -0.15
N ALA A 77 -2.87 9.83 0.02
CA ALA A 77 -3.99 10.75 -0.15
C ALA A 77 -4.50 10.75 -1.60
N ALA A 78 -3.59 10.80 -2.58
CA ALA A 78 -3.95 10.77 -3.99
C ALA A 78 -4.67 9.47 -4.37
N ALA A 79 -4.17 8.35 -3.88
CA ALA A 79 -4.78 7.05 -4.13
C ALA A 79 -6.18 6.97 -3.51
N GLN A 80 -6.33 7.39 -2.26
CA GLN A 80 -7.62 7.35 -1.56
C GLN A 80 -8.66 8.23 -2.25
N GLU A 81 -8.27 9.39 -2.73
CA GLU A 81 -9.17 10.29 -3.46
C GLU A 81 -9.73 9.63 -4.71
N THR A 82 -8.89 8.97 -5.49
CA THR A 82 -9.31 8.28 -6.71
C THR A 82 -10.13 7.02 -6.39
N LEU A 83 -9.70 6.24 -5.40
CA LEU A 83 -10.39 5.02 -4.99
C LEU A 83 -11.79 5.28 -4.43
N ALA A 84 -12.03 6.46 -3.86
CA ALA A 84 -13.34 6.82 -3.33
C ALA A 84 -14.44 6.83 -4.40
N ARG A 85 -14.07 6.92 -5.66
CA ARG A 85 -14.99 6.91 -6.79
C ARG A 85 -15.42 5.51 -7.23
N GLY A 86 -14.72 4.48 -6.76
CA GLY A 86 -14.98 3.09 -7.13
C GLY A 86 -15.49 2.26 -5.96
N PRO A 87 -15.71 0.96 -6.19
CA PRO A 87 -16.30 0.08 -5.18
C PRO A 87 -15.31 -0.40 -4.12
N ILE A 88 -13.99 -0.38 -4.41
CA ILE A 88 -13.00 -0.92 -3.50
C ILE A 88 -12.59 0.12 -2.47
N ARG A 89 -12.62 -0.28 -1.20
CA ARG A 89 -12.12 0.50 -0.06
C ARG A 89 -10.82 -0.10 0.43
N VAL A 90 -9.80 0.74 0.51
CA VAL A 90 -8.44 0.30 0.87
C VAL A 90 -8.07 0.85 2.25
N ARG A 91 -7.58 -0.04 3.11
CA ARG A 91 -6.98 0.36 4.38
C ARG A 91 -5.50 0.63 4.13
N MET A 92 -4.99 1.72 4.70
CA MET A 92 -3.59 2.11 4.54
C MET A 92 -2.96 2.43 5.88
N GLY A 93 -1.71 2.03 6.02
CA GLY A 93 -0.90 2.37 7.20
C GLY A 93 0.47 2.81 6.76
N LEU A 94 0.97 3.89 7.38
CA LEU A 94 2.32 4.40 7.15
C LEU A 94 3.14 4.24 8.43
N HIS A 95 4.36 3.79 8.27
CA HIS A 95 5.30 3.63 9.38
C HIS A 95 6.70 4.02 8.91
N THR A 96 7.34 4.91 9.66
CA THR A 96 8.69 5.37 9.35
C THR A 96 9.69 4.74 10.31
N GLY A 97 10.78 4.25 9.77
CA GLY A 97 11.84 3.64 10.58
C GLY A 97 13.12 3.51 9.78
N MET A 98 14.09 2.82 10.37
CA MET A 98 15.37 2.55 9.74
C MET A 98 15.52 1.03 9.55
N PRO A 99 14.98 0.48 8.46
CA PRO A 99 15.07 -0.95 8.21
C PRO A 99 16.50 -1.36 7.84
N HIS A 100 16.79 -2.63 8.07
CA HIS A 100 18.04 -3.19 7.60
C HIS A 100 17.85 -3.64 6.15
N LEU A 101 18.55 -2.98 5.22
CA LEU A 101 18.48 -3.30 3.81
C LEU A 101 19.59 -4.30 3.44
N THR A 102 19.19 -5.44 2.89
CA THR A 102 20.10 -6.48 2.41
C THR A 102 19.92 -6.64 0.89
N GLU A 103 20.76 -7.48 0.28
CA GLU A 103 20.61 -7.83 -1.14
C GLU A 103 19.25 -8.47 -1.43
N GLU A 104 18.65 -9.11 -0.44
CA GLU A 104 17.34 -9.77 -0.58
C GLU A 104 16.17 -8.82 -0.26
N GLY A 105 16.45 -7.59 0.15
CA GLY A 105 15.46 -6.60 0.49
C GLY A 105 15.49 -6.19 1.96
N TYR A 106 14.38 -5.66 2.44
CA TYR A 106 14.29 -5.19 3.83
C TYR A 106 14.06 -6.35 4.80
N VAL A 107 14.73 -6.28 5.94
CA VAL A 107 14.49 -7.19 7.06
C VAL A 107 14.31 -6.37 8.34
N GLY A 108 13.55 -6.91 9.29
CA GLY A 108 13.40 -6.34 10.61
C GLY A 108 11.97 -6.03 11.02
N GLN A 109 11.86 -5.58 12.26
CA GLN A 109 10.58 -5.37 12.93
C GLN A 109 9.77 -4.21 12.34
N VAL A 110 10.43 -3.23 11.73
CA VAL A 110 9.77 -2.06 11.11
C VAL A 110 8.74 -2.50 10.07
N VAL A 111 9.06 -3.50 9.26
CA VAL A 111 8.18 -4.01 8.22
C VAL A 111 6.92 -4.63 8.81
N HIS A 112 7.07 -5.42 9.88
CA HIS A 112 5.93 -6.06 10.56
C HIS A 112 5.04 -5.05 11.27
N GLU A 113 5.63 -4.01 11.85
CA GLU A 113 4.90 -2.98 12.57
C GLU A 113 3.94 -2.22 11.66
N GLY A 114 4.41 -1.84 10.46
CA GLY A 114 3.56 -1.14 9.48
C GLY A 114 2.36 -1.98 9.04
N ALA A 115 2.56 -3.28 8.82
CA ALA A 115 1.48 -4.18 8.45
C ALA A 115 0.40 -4.26 9.53
N ARG A 116 0.80 -4.25 10.81
CA ARG A 116 -0.12 -4.27 11.94
C ARG A 116 -0.95 -3.00 11.99
N ILE A 117 -0.34 -1.86 11.72
CA ILE A 117 -1.03 -0.57 11.70
C ILE A 117 -2.11 -0.56 10.61
N ALA A 118 -1.78 -0.98 9.42
CA ALA A 118 -2.73 -1.04 8.31
C ALA A 118 -3.93 -1.93 8.64
N ALA A 119 -3.69 -3.06 9.31
CA ALA A 119 -4.74 -4.02 9.67
C ALA A 119 -5.76 -3.47 10.68
N THR A 120 -5.41 -2.41 11.44
CA THR A 120 -6.34 -1.82 12.41
C THR A 120 -7.20 -0.70 11.82
N GLY A 121 -6.94 -0.30 10.57
CA GLY A 121 -7.67 0.79 9.93
C GLY A 121 -8.98 0.35 9.27
N HIS A 122 -9.68 1.33 8.74
CA HIS A 122 -10.87 1.14 7.91
C HIS A 122 -10.57 1.56 6.48
N GLY A 123 -11.36 1.05 5.53
CA GLY A 123 -11.24 1.48 4.14
C GLY A 123 -11.41 2.99 4.02
N GLY A 124 -10.57 3.60 3.21
CA GLY A 124 -10.53 5.05 3.04
C GLY A 124 -9.67 5.79 4.05
N GLN A 125 -9.23 5.13 5.12
CA GLN A 125 -8.36 5.73 6.14
C GLN A 125 -6.90 5.56 5.82
N VAL A 126 -6.09 6.51 6.32
CA VAL A 126 -4.63 6.43 6.32
C VAL A 126 -4.17 6.57 7.77
N LEU A 127 -3.59 5.50 8.33
CA LEU A 127 -3.10 5.50 9.71
C LEU A 127 -1.60 5.76 9.73
N LEU A 128 -1.17 6.53 10.73
CA LEU A 128 0.23 6.89 10.92
C LEU A 128 0.76 6.30 12.22
N SER A 129 2.04 6.01 12.25
CA SER A 129 2.73 5.65 13.49
C SER A 129 3.98 6.48 13.71
#